data_c59191a5c55bb5f83aa08ec82186a1aa
#
_entry.id   c59191a5c55bb5f83aa08ec82186a1aa
#
_cell.length_a   1.000
_cell.length_b   1.000
_cell.length_c   1.000
_cell.angle_alpha   90.00
_cell.angle_beta   90.00
_cell.angle_gamma   90.00
#
_symmetry.space_group_name_H-M   'P 1'
#
loop_
_entity.id
_entity.type
_entity.pdbx_description
1 polymer ?
#
loop_
_entity_poly.entity_id
_entity_poly.type
_entity_poly.pdbx_seq_one_letter_code
_entity_poly.pdbx_strand_id
1 'polypeptide(L)'
;VKKRNIPWITIILMLLICGGIAWGYFNGGRELGRELLLQWVVWTGGLAGLGALLARGHVLSILAAAISAPLKPFRPGLPPGMFSALVEVHLRKPAYPDFLALRDDAQTLGGWYRNRVCRVVLVFLLTNIGSMIGVWVSGAAIIGKLMG
;
A
#
# COMPACT_ATOMS: atom_id res chain seq x y z
N VAL A 1 3.51 -30.57 0.70
CA VAL A 1 4.11 -29.38 0.03
C VAL A 1 2.97 -28.45 -0.38
N LYS A 2 2.81 -27.36 0.35
CA LYS A 2 1.88 -26.30 -0.05
C LYS A 2 2.32 -25.74 -1.40
N LYS A 3 1.57 -26.03 -2.45
CA LYS A 3 1.74 -25.33 -3.72
C LYS A 3 1.55 -23.83 -3.46
N ARG A 4 2.62 -23.06 -3.58
CA ARG A 4 2.53 -21.61 -3.58
C ARG A 4 1.66 -21.19 -4.75
N ASN A 5 0.46 -20.74 -4.47
CA ASN A 5 -0.36 -20.10 -5.49
C ASN A 5 0.33 -18.79 -5.87
N ILE A 6 1.04 -18.83 -6.97
CA ILE A 6 1.67 -17.64 -7.52
C ILE A 6 0.55 -16.71 -8.01
N PRO A 7 0.49 -15.46 -7.54
CA PRO A 7 -0.55 -14.52 -7.98
C PRO A 7 -0.26 -14.02 -9.40
N TRP A 8 -0.55 -14.87 -10.39
CA TRP A 8 -0.27 -14.59 -11.80
C TRP A 8 -0.90 -13.27 -12.27
N ILE A 9 -2.12 -12.98 -11.83
CA ILE A 9 -2.82 -11.73 -12.18
C ILE A 9 -2.03 -10.51 -11.70
N THR A 10 -1.55 -10.54 -10.47
CA THR A 10 -0.74 -9.45 -9.90
C THR A 10 0.59 -9.30 -10.65
N ILE A 11 1.26 -10.42 -10.96
CA ILE A 11 2.52 -10.40 -11.70
C ILE A 11 2.32 -9.83 -13.10
N ILE A 12 1.28 -10.27 -13.81
CA ILE A 12 0.96 -9.76 -15.15
C ILE A 12 0.66 -8.27 -15.09
N LEU A 13 -0.16 -7.84 -14.14
CA LEU A 13 -0.50 -6.42 -13.97
C LEU A 13 0.76 -5.58 -13.70
N MET A 14 1.65 -6.05 -12.82
CA MET A 14 2.90 -5.35 -12.51
C MET A 14 3.84 -5.29 -13.70
N LEU A 15 3.96 -6.38 -14.46
CA LEU A 15 4.75 -6.42 -15.69
C LEU A 15 4.18 -5.46 -16.74
N LEU A 16 2.87 -5.38 -16.88
CA LEU A 16 2.23 -4.44 -17.81
C LEU A 16 2.51 -2.99 -17.40
N ILE A 17 2.41 -2.66 -16.13
CA ILE A 17 2.68 -1.30 -15.63
C ILE A 17 4.15 -0.94 -15.81
N CYS A 18 5.06 -1.81 -15.38
CA CYS A 18 6.51 -1.58 -15.54
C CYS A 18 6.89 -1.53 -17.03
N GLY A 19 6.33 -2.40 -17.84
CA GLY A 19 6.53 -2.41 -19.28
C GLY A 19 5.99 -1.14 -19.95
N GLY A 20 4.83 -0.66 -19.54
CA GLY A 20 4.25 0.60 -20.01
C GLY A 20 5.12 1.81 -19.69
N ILE A 21 5.64 1.88 -18.47
CA ILE A 21 6.56 2.94 -18.05
C ILE A 21 7.86 2.88 -18.87
N ALA A 22 8.44 1.71 -19.02
CA ALA A 22 9.65 1.51 -19.81
C ALA A 22 9.43 1.87 -21.28
N TRP A 23 8.31 1.42 -21.84
CA TRP A 23 7.96 1.75 -23.22
C TRP A 23 7.78 3.26 -23.41
N GLY A 24 7.11 3.93 -22.49
CA GLY A 24 6.97 5.39 -22.49
C GLY A 24 8.33 6.09 -22.43
N TYR A 25 9.24 5.59 -21.59
CA TYR A 25 10.59 6.14 -21.46
C TYR A 25 11.39 6.02 -22.76
N PHE A 26 11.33 4.87 -23.44
CA PHE A 26 12.09 4.63 -24.67
C PHE A 26 11.47 5.32 -25.90
N ASN A 27 10.15 5.42 -26.00
CA ASN A 27 9.47 5.97 -27.18
C ASN A 27 9.04 7.43 -27.03
N GLY A 28 8.71 7.87 -25.83
CA GLY A 28 8.28 9.25 -25.54
C GLY A 28 9.36 10.14 -24.94
N GLY A 29 10.56 9.59 -24.72
CA GLY A 29 11.68 10.31 -24.13
C GLY A 29 11.66 10.30 -22.60
N ARG A 30 12.70 10.91 -22.02
CA ARG A 30 12.90 10.95 -20.56
C ARG A 30 11.77 11.66 -19.81
N GLU A 31 11.17 12.66 -20.42
CA GLU A 31 10.10 13.45 -19.79
C GLU A 31 8.86 12.60 -19.58
N LEU A 32 8.41 11.86 -20.59
CA LEU A 32 7.25 10.98 -20.48
C LEU A 32 7.51 9.85 -19.47
N GLY A 33 8.68 9.21 -19.53
CA GLY A 33 9.04 8.15 -18.57
C GLY A 33 9.04 8.65 -17.13
N ARG A 34 9.62 9.84 -16.89
CA ARG A 34 9.62 10.47 -15.57
C ARG A 34 8.21 10.79 -15.09
N GLU A 35 7.37 11.30 -15.99
CA GLU A 35 5.98 11.64 -15.66
C GLU A 35 5.16 10.42 -15.29
N LEU A 36 5.29 9.33 -16.05
CA LEU A 36 4.63 8.06 -15.74
C LEU A 36 5.11 7.49 -14.41
N LEU A 37 6.41 7.56 -14.14
CA LEU A 37 6.96 7.11 -12.87
C LEU A 37 6.46 7.94 -11.69
N LEU A 38 6.42 9.27 -11.84
CA LEU A 38 5.89 10.17 -10.82
C LEU A 38 4.42 9.89 -10.55
N GLN A 39 3.61 9.63 -11.57
CA GLN A 39 2.21 9.25 -11.37
C GLN A 39 2.09 7.95 -10.60
N TRP A 40 2.88 6.95 -10.94
CA TRP A 40 2.91 5.70 -10.19
C TRP A 40 3.22 5.91 -8.72
N VAL A 41 4.31 6.62 -8.43
CA VAL A 41 4.76 6.89 -7.05
C VAL A 41 3.73 7.71 -6.28
N VAL A 42 3.20 8.78 -6.87
CA VAL A 42 2.24 9.67 -6.21
C VAL A 42 0.94 8.94 -5.89
N TRP A 43 0.37 8.23 -6.86
CA TRP A 43 -0.92 7.56 -6.64
C TRP A 43 -0.80 6.37 -5.70
N THR A 44 0.18 5.50 -5.90
CA THR A 44 0.34 4.32 -5.03
C THR A 44 0.77 4.71 -3.63
N GLY A 45 1.79 5.54 -3.51
CA GLY A 45 2.31 6.00 -2.22
C GLY A 45 1.35 6.92 -1.49
N GLY A 46 0.74 7.86 -2.21
CA GLY A 46 -0.21 8.82 -1.65
C GLY A 46 -1.46 8.14 -1.08
N LEU A 47 -2.06 7.23 -1.83
CA LEU A 47 -3.25 6.51 -1.38
C LEU A 47 -2.95 5.50 -0.27
N ALA A 48 -1.80 4.83 -0.31
CA ALA A 48 -1.37 3.95 0.77
C ALA A 48 -1.11 4.76 2.06
N GLY A 49 -0.43 5.90 1.95
CA GLY A 49 -0.22 6.81 3.07
C GLY A 49 -1.51 7.37 3.61
N LEU A 50 -2.46 7.72 2.74
CA LEU A 50 -3.80 8.17 3.14
C LEU A 50 -4.54 7.07 3.90
N GLY A 51 -4.44 5.82 3.46
CA GLY A 51 -5.01 4.68 4.17
C GLY A 51 -4.46 4.55 5.60
N ALA A 52 -3.16 4.65 5.75
CA ALA A 52 -2.52 4.63 7.06
C ALA A 52 -2.93 5.84 7.93
N LEU A 53 -3.10 7.02 7.31
CA LEU A 53 -3.59 8.22 7.98
C LEU A 53 -5.03 8.03 8.49
N LEU A 54 -5.91 7.48 7.67
CA LEU A 54 -7.30 7.19 8.05
C LEU A 54 -7.38 6.18 9.20
N ALA A 55 -6.43 5.26 9.27
CA ALA A 55 -6.30 4.32 10.39
C ALA A 55 -5.70 4.99 11.65
N ARG A 56 -5.40 6.28 11.60
CA ARG A 56 -4.70 7.02 12.67
C ARG A 56 -3.37 6.38 13.05
N GLY A 57 -2.64 5.89 12.05
CA GLY A 57 -1.30 5.37 12.25
C GLY A 57 -0.31 6.46 12.66
N HIS A 58 0.80 6.02 13.26
CA HIS A 58 1.89 6.94 13.59
C HIS A 58 2.45 7.56 12.30
N VAL A 59 3.01 8.77 12.40
CA VAL A 59 3.61 9.48 11.24
C VAL A 59 4.62 8.59 10.50
N LEU A 60 5.46 7.87 11.24
CA LEU A 60 6.43 6.94 10.63
C LEU A 60 5.75 5.76 9.93
N SER A 61 4.61 5.28 10.43
CA SER A 61 3.80 4.25 9.75
C SER A 61 3.23 4.75 8.43
N ILE A 62 2.77 6.01 8.40
CA ILE A 62 2.29 6.67 7.19
C ILE A 62 3.42 6.80 6.16
N LEU A 63 4.60 7.23 6.60
CA LEU A 63 5.78 7.32 5.73
C LEU A 63 6.20 5.95 5.22
N ALA A 64 6.20 4.92 6.07
CA ALA A 64 6.50 3.55 5.66
C ALA A 64 5.52 3.06 4.59
N ALA A 65 4.22 3.34 4.75
CA ALA A 65 3.19 3.02 3.75
C ALA A 65 3.46 3.74 2.43
N ALA A 66 3.73 5.05 2.48
CA ALA A 66 3.97 5.87 1.30
C ALA A 66 5.23 5.44 0.53
N ILE A 67 6.29 5.01 1.24
CA ILE A 67 7.54 4.58 0.62
C ILE A 67 7.43 3.14 0.10
N SER A 68 6.80 2.24 0.85
CA SER A 68 6.75 0.82 0.49
C SER A 68 5.77 0.52 -0.65
N ALA A 69 4.70 1.28 -0.78
CA ALA A 69 3.68 1.04 -1.81
C ALA A 69 4.23 1.12 -3.25
N PRO A 70 5.02 2.15 -3.64
CA PRO A 70 5.60 2.20 -4.98
C PRO A 70 6.61 1.09 -5.26
N LEU A 71 7.20 0.49 -4.23
CA LEU A 71 8.19 -0.58 -4.35
C LEU A 71 7.56 -1.97 -4.50
N LYS A 72 6.23 -2.06 -4.51
CA LYS A 72 5.50 -3.33 -4.64
C LYS A 72 5.94 -4.18 -5.83
N PRO A 73 6.22 -3.63 -7.04
CA PRO A 73 6.69 -4.43 -8.16
C PRO A 73 8.02 -5.14 -7.91
N PHE A 74 8.88 -4.57 -7.07
CA PHE A 74 10.18 -5.14 -6.75
C PHE A 74 10.12 -6.19 -5.64
N ARG A 75 9.02 -6.23 -4.89
CA ARG A 75 8.79 -7.17 -3.79
C ARG A 75 7.36 -7.71 -3.81
N PRO A 76 7.02 -8.56 -4.80
CA PRO A 76 5.63 -8.97 -5.03
C PRO A 76 5.02 -9.80 -3.89
N GLY A 77 5.83 -10.38 -3.03
CA GLY A 77 5.34 -11.18 -1.89
C GLY A 77 5.06 -10.40 -0.61
N LEU A 78 5.40 -9.10 -0.58
CA LEU A 78 5.30 -8.29 0.64
C LEU A 78 4.34 -7.11 0.43
N PRO A 79 3.15 -7.15 1.05
CA PRO A 79 2.20 -6.04 0.93
C PRO A 79 2.69 -4.79 1.67
N PRO A 80 2.39 -3.59 1.16
CA PRO A 80 2.80 -2.34 1.82
C PRO A 80 2.30 -2.19 3.26
N GLY A 81 1.10 -2.70 3.53
CA GLY A 81 0.52 -2.68 4.86
C GLY A 81 1.33 -3.44 5.90
N MET A 82 2.10 -4.44 5.49
CA MET A 82 2.97 -5.19 6.39
C MET A 82 4.07 -4.29 6.97
N PHE A 83 4.72 -3.49 6.15
CA PHE A 83 5.74 -2.54 6.61
C PHE A 83 5.16 -1.47 7.52
N SER A 84 4.03 -0.90 7.13
CA SER A 84 3.32 0.10 7.91
C SER A 84 2.86 -0.46 9.26
N ALA A 85 2.29 -1.66 9.28
CA ALA A 85 1.85 -2.32 10.51
C ALA A 85 3.01 -2.69 11.42
N LEU A 86 4.14 -3.16 10.87
CA LEU A 86 5.34 -3.45 11.64
C LEU A 86 5.90 -2.20 12.33
N VAL A 87 5.92 -1.07 11.63
CA VAL A 87 6.33 0.21 12.22
C VAL A 87 5.36 0.60 13.33
N GLU A 88 4.06 0.46 13.13
CA GLU A 88 3.06 0.77 14.15
C GLU A 88 3.22 -0.10 15.40
N VAL A 89 3.42 -1.40 15.23
CA VAL A 89 3.69 -2.33 16.34
C VAL A 89 4.93 -1.92 17.11
N HIS A 90 5.98 -1.53 16.38
CA HIS A 90 7.26 -1.18 16.99
C HIS A 90 7.20 0.12 17.79
N LEU A 91 6.44 1.10 17.30
CA LEU A 91 6.34 2.43 17.92
C LEU A 91 5.26 2.51 19.00
N ARG A 92 4.14 1.85 18.80
CA ARG A 92 2.99 1.86 19.71
C ARG A 92 2.71 0.45 20.23
N LYS A 93 3.70 -0.16 20.84
CA LYS A 93 3.66 -1.56 21.30
C LYS A 93 2.33 -1.91 21.96
N PRO A 94 1.55 -2.88 21.40
CA PRO A 94 0.35 -3.37 22.08
C PRO A 94 0.70 -3.92 23.43
N ALA A 95 -0.10 -3.58 24.44
CA ALA A 95 0.08 -4.05 25.80
C ALA A 95 -0.89 -5.20 26.10
N TYR A 96 -0.62 -5.96 27.14
CA TYR A 96 -1.49 -7.06 27.57
C TYR A 96 -2.95 -6.64 27.76
N PRO A 97 -3.27 -5.47 28.38
CA PRO A 97 -4.66 -5.01 28.48
C PRO A 97 -5.35 -4.81 27.12
N ASP A 98 -4.62 -4.47 26.07
CA ASP A 98 -5.18 -4.33 24.72
C ASP A 98 -5.69 -5.67 24.20
N PHE A 99 -4.97 -6.77 24.46
CA PHE A 99 -5.41 -8.11 24.08
C PHE A 99 -6.62 -8.57 24.89
N LEU A 100 -6.69 -8.24 26.18
CA LEU A 100 -7.85 -8.58 27.02
C LEU A 100 -9.11 -7.84 26.59
N ALA A 101 -8.99 -6.57 26.19
CA ALA A 101 -10.11 -5.74 25.75
C ALA A 101 -10.48 -5.98 24.27
N LEU A 102 -9.73 -6.79 23.53
CA LEU A 102 -9.87 -6.97 22.10
C LEU A 102 -11.28 -7.39 21.69
N ARG A 103 -11.87 -8.31 22.43
CA ARG A 103 -13.22 -8.83 22.15
C ARG A 103 -14.27 -7.71 22.18
N ASP A 104 -14.24 -6.88 23.20
CA ASP A 104 -15.20 -5.79 23.37
C ASP A 104 -14.91 -4.62 22.44
N ASP A 105 -13.64 -4.25 22.31
CA ASP A 105 -13.21 -3.13 21.46
C ASP A 105 -13.43 -3.43 19.98
N ALA A 106 -13.30 -4.67 19.54
CA ALA A 106 -13.53 -5.06 18.15
C ALA A 106 -15.00 -4.95 17.72
N GLN A 107 -15.93 -4.86 18.65
CA GLN A 107 -17.35 -4.76 18.36
C GLN A 107 -17.81 -3.33 18.03
N THR A 108 -17.00 -2.32 18.32
CA THR A 108 -17.31 -0.91 18.09
C THR A 108 -16.28 -0.24 17.21
N LEU A 109 -16.72 0.72 16.40
CA LEU A 109 -15.81 1.48 15.55
C LEU A 109 -14.81 2.30 16.39
N GLY A 110 -15.28 2.92 17.48
CA GLY A 110 -14.42 3.64 18.41
C GLY A 110 -13.38 2.73 19.08
N GLY A 111 -13.74 1.50 19.39
CA GLY A 111 -12.84 0.50 19.95
C GLY A 111 -11.70 0.12 18.98
N TRP A 112 -11.98 0.05 17.68
CA TRP A 112 -10.96 -0.21 16.68
C TRP A 112 -9.86 0.86 16.65
N TYR A 113 -10.21 2.12 16.87
CA TYR A 113 -9.23 3.20 16.95
C TYR A 113 -8.55 3.32 18.31
N ARG A 114 -9.20 2.89 19.36
CA ARG A 114 -8.71 2.96 20.74
C ARG A 114 -7.77 1.82 21.10
N ASN A 115 -8.10 0.59 20.71
CA ASN A 115 -7.29 -0.59 20.97
C ASN A 115 -6.07 -0.62 20.06
N ARG A 116 -4.87 -0.76 20.61
CA ARG A 116 -3.62 -0.76 19.83
C ARG A 116 -3.51 -1.95 18.89
N VAL A 117 -4.00 -3.13 19.28
CA VAL A 117 -4.02 -4.31 18.41
C VAL A 117 -4.94 -4.07 17.22
N CYS A 118 -6.15 -3.57 17.45
CA CYS A 118 -7.10 -3.23 16.38
C CYS A 118 -6.53 -2.15 15.45
N ARG A 119 -5.83 -1.17 16.00
CA ARG A 119 -5.21 -0.10 15.21
C ARG A 119 -4.14 -0.64 14.28
N VAL A 120 -3.30 -1.57 14.73
CA VAL A 120 -2.31 -2.24 13.88
C VAL A 120 -3.00 -2.94 12.70
N VAL A 121 -4.09 -3.65 12.97
CA VAL A 121 -4.88 -4.33 11.93
C VAL A 121 -5.50 -3.30 10.97
N LEU A 122 -6.02 -2.19 11.48
CA LEU A 122 -6.55 -1.10 10.64
C LEU A 122 -5.48 -0.49 9.75
N VAL A 123 -4.30 -0.21 10.29
CA VAL A 123 -3.17 0.31 9.51
C VAL A 123 -2.83 -0.66 8.38
N PHE A 124 -2.73 -1.94 8.68
CA PHE A 124 -2.47 -2.98 7.69
C PHE A 124 -3.54 -3.00 6.59
N LEU A 125 -4.81 -3.10 6.97
CA LEU A 125 -5.92 -3.22 6.01
C LEU A 125 -6.08 -1.96 5.17
N LEU A 126 -6.14 -0.78 5.79
CA LEU A 126 -6.37 0.48 5.08
C LEU A 126 -5.18 0.86 4.18
N THR A 127 -3.95 0.56 4.60
CA THR A 127 -2.77 0.76 3.77
C THR A 127 -2.83 -0.12 2.52
N ASN A 128 -3.20 -1.38 2.67
CA ASN A 128 -3.32 -2.32 1.55
C ASN A 128 -4.46 -1.93 0.61
N ILE A 129 -5.60 -1.52 1.13
CA ILE A 129 -6.73 -1.02 0.33
C ILE A 129 -6.32 0.24 -0.43
N GLY A 130 -5.67 1.19 0.24
CA GLY A 130 -5.17 2.42 -0.39
C GLY A 130 -4.16 2.13 -1.50
N SER A 131 -3.22 1.21 -1.26
CA SER A 131 -2.25 0.77 -2.26
C SER A 131 -2.93 0.13 -3.47
N MET A 132 -3.92 -0.72 -3.23
CA MET A 132 -4.67 -1.38 -4.30
C MET A 132 -5.42 -0.37 -5.18
N ILE A 133 -6.11 0.58 -4.56
CA ILE A 133 -6.78 1.68 -5.28
C ILE A 133 -5.74 2.50 -6.05
N GLY A 134 -4.59 2.80 -5.44
CA GLY A 134 -3.50 3.52 -6.08
C GLY A 134 -2.95 2.82 -7.31
N VAL A 135 -2.82 1.49 -7.28
CA VAL A 135 -2.42 0.69 -8.45
C VAL A 135 -3.45 0.82 -9.58
N TRP A 136 -4.74 0.72 -9.28
CA TRP A 136 -5.79 0.87 -10.29
C TRP A 136 -5.83 2.27 -10.89
N VAL A 137 -5.77 3.31 -10.05
CA VAL A 137 -5.81 4.72 -10.50
C VAL A 137 -4.57 5.07 -11.32
N SER A 138 -3.38 4.68 -10.86
CA SER A 138 -2.13 4.95 -11.59
C SER A 138 -2.07 4.20 -12.89
N GLY A 139 -2.52 2.94 -12.90
CA GLY A 139 -2.61 2.15 -14.12
C GLY A 139 -3.51 2.79 -15.17
N ALA A 140 -4.70 3.25 -14.76
CA ALA A 140 -5.63 3.96 -15.64
C ALA A 140 -5.03 5.27 -16.17
N ALA A 141 -4.35 6.04 -15.33
CA ALA A 141 -3.70 7.29 -15.72
C ALA A 141 -2.55 7.06 -16.71
N ILE A 142 -1.73 6.03 -16.47
CA ILE A 142 -0.62 5.66 -17.37
C ILE A 142 -1.17 5.21 -18.73
N ILE A 143 -2.18 4.34 -18.75
CA ILE A 143 -2.82 3.90 -19.98
C ILE A 143 -3.43 5.07 -20.74
N GLY A 144 -4.12 5.97 -20.05
CA GLY A 144 -4.70 7.17 -20.64
C GLY A 144 -3.65 8.05 -21.33
N LYS A 145 -2.48 8.24 -20.72
CA LYS A 145 -1.37 9.00 -21.30
C LYS A 145 -0.73 8.31 -22.49
N LEU A 146 -0.60 7.00 -22.46
CA LEU A 146 -0.01 6.24 -23.56
C LEU A 146 -0.94 6.16 -24.78
N MET A 147 -2.25 6.19 -24.57
CA MET A 147 -3.26 6.15 -25.63
C MET A 147 -3.63 7.54 -26.15
N GLY A 148 -3.45 8.55 -25.39
CA GLY A 148 -3.75 9.92 -25.75
C GLY A 148 -2.51 10.69 -26.12
#